data_91cc332259c874a6fd2cec5ecd4cdafb
#
_entry.id   91cc332259c874a6fd2cec5ecd4cdafb
#
_cell.length_a   1.000
_cell.length_b   1.000
_cell.length_c   1.000
_cell.angle_alpha   90.00
_cell.angle_beta   90.00
_cell.angle_gamma   90.00
#
_symmetry.space_group_name_H-M   'P 1'
#
loop_
_entity.id
_entity.type
_entity.pdbx_description
1 polymer ?
#
loop_
_entity_poly.entity_id
_entity_poly.type
_entity_poly.pdbx_seq_one_letter_code
_entity_poly.pdbx_strand_id
1 'polypeptide(L)'
;MSWYSKVVWSEGLFLRPHHFQQSDRYLENLLESRVRNVTPYPWGFSVLEIDRDLAQQSRIGLRRAVGVMPDGTPFALPDNSPLPAAIEVPENAAGQIVWLSLPLAAANTREVEDTLNGSASRYVPANEMLIDSTASLRTEEEIDVAHPRLTLELRKTSKAGYVGLALGRILEVRDRAILFDEKFAPPVLVCSAYPVIEGWLDRVIGWIDNKLEELARYAADPTAGGGLQSADYFVLQLLNRSIPVLKHMRRSRFVHPERLFSTFLALAGELATFTTAERRARDYPAYDHDDLENCFAPVVRDIQDFLSANLGRRAIRLEIVERAQNAFMSTIRDRSLVRNATLVLEVAARRPLTEIQAQFPQLFKVGPNTKMNEIVHAHLPGINLVHLPTPPPQIRALTDHVYFYLDRTSPLWPEFSTASSIGMHFSGDWPDLELELWAVLEGRR
;
A
#
# COMPACT_ATOMS: atom_id res chain seq x y z
N MET A 1 30.81 -0.08 37.33
CA MET A 1 29.77 -0.03 38.41
C MET A 1 28.41 0.06 37.69
N SER A 2 27.43 -0.68 38.15
CA SER A 2 26.09 -0.62 37.53
C SER A 2 25.42 0.71 37.88
N TRP A 3 25.19 1.54 36.88
CA TRP A 3 24.48 2.83 36.97
C TRP A 3 23.02 2.66 37.43
N TYR A 4 22.44 1.45 37.27
CA TYR A 4 21.04 1.13 37.51
C TYR A 4 20.82 0.17 38.69
N SER A 5 21.73 0.08 39.67
CA SER A 5 21.57 -0.78 40.83
C SER A 5 20.49 -0.27 41.78
N LYS A 6 19.72 -1.20 42.37
CA LYS A 6 18.67 -0.89 43.34
C LYS A 6 19.25 -0.34 44.61
N VAL A 7 18.61 0.67 45.21
CA VAL A 7 18.94 1.18 46.55
C VAL A 7 18.57 0.14 47.62
N VAL A 8 19.47 -0.07 48.58
CA VAL A 8 19.21 -0.89 49.78
C VAL A 8 18.63 0.02 50.85
N TRP A 9 17.38 -0.15 51.19
CA TRP A 9 16.69 0.57 52.23
C TRP A 9 16.84 -0.19 53.56
N SER A 10 17.61 0.34 54.51
CA SER A 10 17.82 -0.24 55.81
C SER A 10 17.37 0.71 56.92
N GLU A 11 16.96 0.16 58.04
CA GLU A 11 16.59 0.94 59.22
C GLU A 11 17.76 1.80 59.71
N GLY A 12 17.50 3.06 60.08
CA GLY A 12 18.53 4.01 60.48
C GLY A 12 19.31 4.68 59.36
N LEU A 13 18.97 4.43 58.07
CA LEU A 13 19.59 5.07 56.92
C LEU A 13 19.34 6.58 56.95
N PHE A 14 20.41 7.38 56.92
CA PHE A 14 20.30 8.82 56.71
C PHE A 14 20.04 9.12 55.24
N LEU A 15 18.85 9.66 54.91
CA LEU A 15 18.43 9.96 53.56
C LEU A 15 19.27 11.12 52.97
N ARG A 16 19.74 10.92 51.74
CA ARG A 16 20.41 11.93 50.91
C ARG A 16 19.78 11.97 49.51
N PRO A 17 19.88 13.09 48.78
CA PRO A 17 19.38 13.18 47.40
C PRO A 17 19.83 12.02 46.52
N HIS A 18 21.05 11.51 46.68
CA HIS A 18 21.61 10.37 45.94
C HIS A 18 20.77 9.09 46.04
N HIS A 19 20.09 8.84 47.17
CA HIS A 19 19.24 7.65 47.32
C HIS A 19 17.99 7.76 46.46
N PHE A 20 17.36 8.93 46.41
CA PHE A 20 16.18 9.18 45.59
C PHE A 20 16.55 9.14 44.12
N GLN A 21 17.57 9.86 43.69
CA GLN A 21 18.05 9.85 42.31
C GLN A 21 18.45 8.45 41.84
N GLN A 22 19.08 7.64 42.69
CA GLN A 22 19.41 6.25 42.36
C GLN A 22 18.16 5.36 42.28
N SER A 23 17.16 5.60 43.15
CA SER A 23 15.88 4.90 43.11
C SER A 23 15.13 5.21 41.82
N ASP A 24 15.09 6.46 41.38
CA ASP A 24 14.45 6.90 40.15
C ASP A 24 15.14 6.25 38.95
N ARG A 25 16.45 6.32 38.84
CA ARG A 25 17.22 5.65 37.75
C ARG A 25 16.97 4.13 37.67
N TYR A 26 16.86 3.48 38.85
CA TYR A 26 16.54 2.05 38.87
C TYR A 26 15.13 1.78 38.34
N LEU A 27 14.14 2.59 38.72
CA LEU A 27 12.75 2.44 38.29
C LEU A 27 12.60 2.73 36.80
N GLU A 28 13.22 3.80 36.31
CA GLU A 28 13.24 4.15 34.89
C GLU A 28 13.84 3.00 34.05
N ASN A 29 14.99 2.49 34.45
CA ASN A 29 15.62 1.36 33.73
C ASN A 29 14.81 0.06 33.82
N LEU A 30 14.14 -0.19 34.96
CA LEU A 30 13.26 -1.35 35.14
C LEU A 30 12.07 -1.28 34.17
N LEU A 31 11.43 -0.12 34.06
CA LEU A 31 10.32 0.10 33.14
C LEU A 31 10.75 -0.03 31.69
N GLU A 32 11.81 0.67 31.29
CA GLU A 32 12.34 0.65 29.94
C GLU A 32 12.77 -0.76 29.52
N SER A 33 13.48 -1.48 30.39
CA SER A 33 13.89 -2.85 30.11
C SER A 33 12.70 -3.79 29.91
N ARG A 34 11.61 -3.61 30.66
CA ARG A 34 10.39 -4.40 30.50
C ARG A 34 9.68 -4.07 29.18
N VAL A 35 9.53 -2.79 28.87
CA VAL A 35 8.86 -2.34 27.64
C VAL A 35 9.60 -2.84 26.40
N ARG A 36 10.93 -2.69 26.35
CA ARG A 36 11.76 -3.15 25.22
C ARG A 36 11.71 -4.65 24.97
N ASN A 37 11.51 -5.45 26.04
CA ASN A 37 11.41 -6.90 25.91
C ASN A 37 10.01 -7.40 25.53
N VAL A 38 9.00 -6.55 25.60
CA VAL A 38 7.59 -6.90 25.30
C VAL A 38 7.15 -6.31 23.95
N THR A 39 7.63 -5.11 23.62
CA THR A 39 7.20 -4.40 22.41
C THR A 39 8.42 -4.03 21.57
N PRO A 40 8.48 -4.46 20.30
CA PRO A 40 9.51 -4.01 19.38
C PRO A 40 9.31 -2.51 19.08
N TYR A 41 10.40 -1.78 18.94
CA TYR A 41 10.41 -0.37 18.54
C TYR A 41 9.51 0.54 19.40
N PRO A 42 9.70 0.58 20.75
CA PRO A 42 8.81 1.31 21.68
C PRO A 42 9.14 2.81 21.73
N TRP A 43 9.52 3.43 20.63
CA TRP A 43 9.82 4.86 20.54
C TRP A 43 9.17 5.49 19.31
N GLY A 44 9.14 6.82 19.28
CA GLY A 44 8.52 7.59 18.22
C GLY A 44 7.38 8.47 18.69
N PHE A 45 6.69 9.09 17.77
CA PHE A 45 5.58 9.99 18.08
C PHE A 45 4.25 9.23 18.20
N SER A 46 3.46 9.56 19.20
CA SER A 46 2.03 9.26 19.27
C SER A 46 1.15 10.42 18.79
N VAL A 47 1.68 11.66 18.88
CA VAL A 47 1.10 12.88 18.31
C VAL A 47 2.25 13.72 17.77
N LEU A 48 2.09 14.26 16.55
CA LEU A 48 3.05 15.18 15.94
C LEU A 48 2.31 16.26 15.16
N GLU A 49 2.36 17.50 15.66
CA GLU A 49 1.77 18.68 15.03
C GLU A 49 2.85 19.76 14.84
N ILE A 50 3.32 19.89 13.60
CA ILE A 50 4.27 20.95 13.21
C ILE A 50 3.49 22.25 13.01
N ASP A 51 4.06 23.38 13.45
CA ASP A 51 3.45 24.68 13.26
C ASP A 51 3.61 25.15 11.81
N ARG A 52 2.49 25.09 11.07
CA ARG A 52 2.46 25.47 9.65
C ARG A 52 2.58 26.99 9.43
N ASP A 53 2.19 27.81 10.39
CA ASP A 53 2.26 29.28 10.27
C ASP A 53 3.73 29.73 10.38
N LEU A 54 4.51 29.11 11.25
CA LEU A 54 5.96 29.32 11.33
C LEU A 54 6.67 28.81 10.06
N ALA A 55 6.21 27.69 9.49
CA ALA A 55 6.81 27.14 8.27
C ALA A 55 6.66 28.10 7.07
N GLN A 56 5.63 28.94 7.02
CA GLN A 56 5.47 30.00 6.01
C GLN A 56 6.41 31.20 6.23
N GLN A 57 7.13 31.25 7.35
CA GLN A 57 8.05 32.31 7.73
C GLN A 57 9.50 31.84 7.78
N SER A 58 9.87 30.77 7.09
CA SER A 58 11.18 30.10 7.14
C SER A 58 11.59 29.65 8.56
N ARG A 59 10.64 29.34 9.42
CA ARG A 59 10.88 28.86 10.78
C ARG A 59 10.18 27.55 11.02
N ILE A 60 10.79 26.69 11.81
CA ILE A 60 10.19 25.42 12.23
C ILE A 60 9.95 25.46 13.72
N GLY A 61 8.72 25.16 14.10
CA GLY A 61 8.28 24.98 15.47
C GLY A 61 7.24 23.89 15.57
N LEU A 62 6.93 23.48 16.80
CA LEU A 62 5.91 22.49 17.09
C LEU A 62 4.70 23.19 17.73
N ARG A 63 3.50 22.71 17.45
CA ARG A 63 2.29 23.01 18.20
C ARG A 63 2.06 22.01 19.31
N ARG A 64 2.26 20.73 18.98
CA ARG A 64 2.11 19.61 19.90
C ARG A 64 2.99 18.44 19.48
N ALA A 65 3.62 17.78 20.44
CA ALA A 65 4.32 16.53 20.21
C ALA A 65 4.27 15.66 21.46
N VAL A 66 3.81 14.43 21.31
CA VAL A 66 3.76 13.43 22.37
C VAL A 66 4.44 12.18 21.87
N GLY A 67 5.26 11.55 22.69
CA GLY A 67 5.96 10.34 22.28
C GLY A 67 6.96 9.83 23.31
N VAL A 68 7.82 8.95 22.82
CA VAL A 68 8.93 8.35 23.58
C VAL A 68 10.20 8.46 22.75
N MET A 69 11.27 8.96 23.36
CA MET A 69 12.59 9.01 22.72
C MET A 69 13.19 7.60 22.57
N PRO A 70 14.17 7.41 21.67
CA PRO A 70 14.83 6.11 21.50
C PRO A 70 15.51 5.55 22.75
N ASP A 71 15.79 6.36 23.76
CA ASP A 71 16.32 5.91 25.06
C ASP A 71 15.24 5.61 26.11
N GLY A 72 13.96 5.67 25.74
CA GLY A 72 12.82 5.39 26.61
C GLY A 72 12.26 6.61 27.34
N THR A 73 12.79 7.81 27.15
CA THR A 73 12.31 9.02 27.80
C THR A 73 10.97 9.47 27.20
N PRO A 74 9.88 9.48 27.99
CA PRO A 74 8.61 9.99 27.51
C PRO A 74 8.63 11.53 27.46
N PHE A 75 7.87 12.09 26.52
CA PHE A 75 7.65 13.55 26.43
C PHE A 75 6.22 13.86 25.99
N ALA A 76 5.69 14.98 26.49
CA ALA A 76 4.40 15.52 26.10
C ALA A 76 4.49 17.05 26.05
N LEU A 77 4.49 17.61 24.86
CA LEU A 77 4.64 19.02 24.58
C LEU A 77 3.32 19.60 24.06
N PRO A 78 2.79 20.70 24.61
CA PRO A 78 3.30 21.47 25.76
C PRO A 78 2.82 20.96 27.13
N ASP A 79 2.14 19.81 27.20
CA ASP A 79 1.37 19.38 28.37
C ASP A 79 2.24 19.19 29.64
N ASN A 80 3.44 18.56 29.50
CA ASN A 80 4.34 18.24 30.63
C ASN A 80 5.69 18.99 30.55
N SER A 81 5.95 19.67 29.44
CA SER A 81 7.20 20.41 29.24
C SER A 81 7.00 21.49 28.20
N PRO A 82 7.72 22.61 28.26
CA PRO A 82 7.57 23.69 27.29
C PRO A 82 7.97 23.24 25.88
N LEU A 83 7.37 23.87 24.88
CA LEU A 83 7.75 23.68 23.50
C LEU A 83 9.21 24.12 23.28
N PRO A 84 10.00 23.38 22.48
CA PRO A 84 11.33 23.83 22.08
C PRO A 84 11.28 25.11 21.27
N ALA A 85 12.29 25.95 21.39
CA ALA A 85 12.40 27.17 20.61
C ALA A 85 12.35 26.85 19.10
N ALA A 86 11.57 27.65 18.36
CA ALA A 86 11.52 27.52 16.92
C ALA A 86 12.87 27.89 16.30
N ILE A 87 13.28 27.15 15.27
CA ILE A 87 14.54 27.37 14.55
C ILE A 87 14.31 28.05 13.21
N GLU A 88 15.26 28.86 12.76
CA GLU A 88 15.28 29.42 11.42
C GLU A 88 15.87 28.42 10.43
N VAL A 89 15.29 28.37 9.23
CA VAL A 89 15.70 27.45 8.17
C VAL A 89 16.32 28.27 7.03
N PRO A 90 17.58 28.01 6.71
CA PRO A 90 18.23 28.70 5.61
C PRO A 90 17.70 28.19 4.24
N GLU A 91 17.80 29.03 3.20
CA GLU A 91 17.34 28.70 1.84
C GLU A 91 17.99 27.45 1.25
N ASN A 92 19.22 27.14 1.66
CA ASN A 92 19.97 25.97 1.21
C ASN A 92 19.75 24.71 2.05
N ALA A 93 18.64 24.63 2.78
CA ALA A 93 18.33 23.52 3.69
C ALA A 93 17.73 22.27 2.99
N ALA A 94 17.58 22.28 1.68
CA ALA A 94 17.04 21.15 0.94
C ALA A 94 17.75 19.83 1.27
N GLY A 95 16.98 18.77 1.53
CA GLY A 95 17.47 17.46 1.91
C GLY A 95 17.92 17.31 3.36
N GLN A 96 17.84 18.36 4.18
CA GLN A 96 18.09 18.26 5.62
C GLN A 96 16.86 17.75 6.35
N ILE A 97 17.12 17.08 7.47
CA ILE A 97 16.09 16.52 8.36
C ILE A 97 15.98 17.41 9.60
N VAL A 98 14.78 17.68 10.01
CA VAL A 98 14.48 18.35 11.28
C VAL A 98 14.41 17.28 12.37
N TRP A 99 15.18 17.48 13.42
CA TRP A 99 15.27 16.56 14.55
C TRP A 99 14.73 17.20 15.82
N LEU A 100 13.95 16.43 16.60
CA LEU A 100 13.72 16.70 18.00
C LEU A 100 14.80 15.95 18.79
N SER A 101 15.70 16.67 19.42
CA SER A 101 16.90 16.12 20.04
C SER A 101 16.89 16.33 21.55
N LEU A 102 17.40 15.35 22.29
CA LEU A 102 17.59 15.37 23.75
C LEU A 102 19.02 14.89 24.07
N PRO A 103 19.79 15.56 24.92
CA PRO A 103 21.11 15.08 25.35
C PRO A 103 21.01 13.70 26.00
N LEU A 104 21.96 12.80 25.69
CA LEU A 104 22.06 11.47 26.32
C LEU A 104 22.33 11.59 27.82
N ALA A 105 21.69 10.75 28.60
CA ALA A 105 22.07 10.56 30.02
C ALA A 105 23.48 9.95 30.07
N ALA A 106 24.36 10.54 30.84
CA ALA A 106 25.73 10.05 31.01
C ALA A 106 26.06 9.91 32.52
N ALA A 107 26.68 8.79 32.85
CA ALA A 107 27.11 8.55 34.23
C ALA A 107 28.10 9.62 34.71
N ASN A 108 27.93 10.08 35.94
CA ASN A 108 28.79 11.08 36.59
C ASN A 108 28.80 12.47 35.95
N THR A 109 27.78 12.79 35.14
CA THR A 109 27.55 14.15 34.63
C THR A 109 26.45 14.83 35.42
N ARG A 110 26.43 16.16 35.42
CA ARG A 110 25.36 16.95 35.98
C ARG A 110 24.16 16.87 35.03
N GLU A 111 23.06 16.29 35.50
CA GLU A 111 21.86 16.09 34.65
C GLU A 111 21.00 17.36 34.53
N VAL A 112 20.97 18.17 35.58
CA VAL A 112 20.20 19.42 35.65
C VAL A 112 21.15 20.61 35.78
N GLU A 113 21.09 21.54 34.86
CA GLU A 113 21.93 22.74 34.87
C GLU A 113 21.26 23.89 34.13
N ASP A 114 21.39 25.09 34.70
CA ASP A 114 20.92 26.31 34.02
C ASP A 114 21.89 26.67 32.90
N THR A 115 21.34 27.19 31.80
CA THR A 115 21.91 27.24 30.44
C THR A 115 23.06 28.20 30.23
N LEU A 116 23.43 29.03 31.22
CA LEU A 116 24.36 30.14 30.98
C LEU A 116 25.80 29.76 30.63
N ASN A 117 26.19 28.51 30.75
CA ASN A 117 27.59 28.08 30.59
C ASN A 117 27.82 27.07 29.43
N GLY A 118 26.88 26.94 28.47
CA GLY A 118 27.09 26.08 27.26
C GLY A 118 27.12 24.58 27.55
N SER A 119 26.74 24.14 28.74
CA SER A 119 26.64 22.72 29.08
C SER A 119 25.43 22.08 28.43
N ALA A 120 25.62 20.91 27.84
CA ALA A 120 24.57 20.09 27.26
C ALA A 120 23.90 19.20 28.35
N SER A 121 23.49 19.79 29.48
CA SER A 121 22.73 19.06 30.50
C SER A 121 21.40 18.54 29.92
N ARG A 122 20.97 17.41 30.42
CA ARG A 122 19.77 16.71 29.95
C ARG A 122 18.48 17.43 30.29
N TYR A 123 18.43 18.09 31.42
CA TYR A 123 17.27 18.78 31.96
C TYR A 123 17.54 20.25 32.22
N VAL A 124 16.46 21.04 32.18
CA VAL A 124 16.45 22.46 32.53
C VAL A 124 15.62 22.59 33.82
N PRO A 125 16.13 23.27 34.87
CA PRO A 125 15.35 23.52 36.05
C PRO A 125 14.19 24.48 35.75
N ALA A 126 13.07 24.24 36.41
CA ALA A 126 11.89 25.11 36.41
C ALA A 126 11.23 25.06 37.81
N ASN A 127 10.51 26.11 38.13
CA ASN A 127 9.78 26.19 39.41
C ASN A 127 8.30 26.00 39.15
N GLU A 128 7.68 25.08 39.84
CA GLU A 128 6.24 24.83 39.77
C GLU A 128 5.56 24.93 41.13
N MET A 129 4.39 25.56 41.17
CA MET A 129 3.54 25.62 42.34
C MET A 129 2.73 24.34 42.46
N LEU A 130 3.01 23.53 43.45
CA LEU A 130 2.33 22.26 43.71
C LEU A 130 1.45 22.34 44.95
N ILE A 131 0.28 21.71 44.85
CA ILE A 131 -0.70 21.64 45.96
C ILE A 131 -0.52 20.34 46.72
N ASP A 132 -0.45 20.40 48.06
CA ASP A 132 -0.53 19.19 48.89
C ASP A 132 -1.92 18.54 48.73
N SER A 133 -1.95 17.40 48.08
CA SER A 133 -3.19 16.64 47.82
C SER A 133 -3.72 15.89 49.04
N THR A 134 -2.97 15.85 50.16
CA THR A 134 -3.34 15.16 51.40
C THR A 134 -3.80 16.10 52.48
N ALA A 135 -3.45 17.38 52.41
CA ALA A 135 -3.83 18.37 53.42
C ALA A 135 -5.28 18.86 53.19
N SER A 136 -6.04 19.01 54.31
CA SER A 136 -7.38 19.58 54.28
C SER A 136 -7.39 21.08 53.93
N LEU A 137 -6.32 21.79 54.19
CA LEU A 137 -6.02 23.12 53.71
C LEU A 137 -5.16 23.00 52.47
N ARG A 138 -5.61 23.61 51.36
CA ARG A 138 -4.83 23.67 50.09
C ARG A 138 -3.60 24.54 50.32
N THR A 139 -2.52 23.94 50.80
CA THR A 139 -1.22 24.61 50.84
C THR A 139 -0.51 24.44 49.54
N GLU A 140 -0.03 25.53 48.97
CA GLU A 140 0.77 25.57 47.74
C GLU A 140 2.22 25.80 48.14
N GLU A 141 3.11 24.98 47.56
CA GLU A 141 4.55 25.18 47.67
C GLU A 141 5.23 25.21 46.29
N GLU A 142 6.23 26.09 46.20
CA GLU A 142 7.09 26.19 45.05
C GLU A 142 8.13 25.07 45.10
N ILE A 143 8.14 24.20 44.11
CA ILE A 143 9.06 23.07 44.02
C ILE A 143 9.87 23.18 42.71
N ASP A 144 11.20 22.95 42.87
CA ASP A 144 12.10 22.84 41.72
C ASP A 144 11.84 21.53 40.97
N VAL A 145 11.43 21.64 39.73
CA VAL A 145 11.23 20.53 38.79
C VAL A 145 12.24 20.58 37.65
N ALA A 146 12.37 19.50 36.91
CA ALA A 146 13.31 19.42 35.79
C ALA A 146 12.58 19.02 34.50
N HIS A 147 12.57 19.89 33.52
CA HIS A 147 12.04 19.60 32.17
C HIS A 147 13.12 19.04 31.25
N PRO A 148 12.85 18.03 30.41
CA PRO A 148 13.80 17.54 29.44
C PRO A 148 14.16 18.67 28.45
N ARG A 149 15.47 18.84 28.21
CA ARG A 149 16.03 19.86 27.31
C ARG A 149 15.82 19.46 25.85
N LEU A 150 14.60 19.49 25.39
CA LEU A 150 14.25 19.20 24.00
C LEU A 150 14.60 20.39 23.10
N THR A 151 15.31 20.11 22.01
CA THR A 151 15.74 21.11 21.04
C THR A 151 15.39 20.69 19.64
N LEU A 152 15.03 21.66 18.78
CA LEU A 152 14.93 21.45 17.33
C LEU A 152 16.29 21.69 16.68
N GLU A 153 16.70 20.78 15.80
CA GLU A 153 17.96 20.89 15.07
C GLU A 153 17.77 20.50 13.61
N LEU A 154 18.46 21.22 12.72
CA LEU A 154 18.45 20.95 11.29
C LEU A 154 19.76 20.27 10.88
N ARG A 155 19.72 19.00 10.47
CA ARG A 155 20.89 18.18 10.14
C ARG A 155 20.54 17.07 9.16
N LYS A 156 21.54 16.52 8.51
CA LYS A 156 21.37 15.32 7.66
C LYS A 156 21.25 14.03 8.48
N THR A 157 21.90 13.98 9.64
CA THR A 157 21.94 12.82 10.54
C THR A 157 21.78 13.27 11.99
N SER A 158 21.44 12.35 12.88
CA SER A 158 21.36 12.62 14.32
C SER A 158 22.70 13.12 14.88
N LYS A 159 22.63 13.86 15.99
CA LYS A 159 23.79 14.45 16.65
C LYS A 159 24.46 13.44 17.59
N ALA A 160 25.77 13.33 17.52
CA ALA A 160 26.53 12.54 18.49
C ALA A 160 26.32 13.07 19.93
N GLY A 161 26.13 12.18 20.89
CA GLY A 161 25.83 12.56 22.29
C GLY A 161 24.38 12.96 22.54
N TYR A 162 23.48 12.78 21.57
CA TYR A 162 22.06 13.04 21.68
C TYR A 162 21.25 11.84 21.19
N VAL A 163 20.07 11.65 21.75
CA VAL A 163 19.01 10.88 21.12
C VAL A 163 18.11 11.83 20.35
N GLY A 164 17.50 11.38 19.27
CA GLY A 164 16.64 12.24 18.48
C GLY A 164 15.58 11.46 17.72
N LEU A 165 14.49 12.15 17.44
CA LEU A 165 13.43 11.69 16.54
C LEU A 165 13.39 12.63 15.32
N ALA A 166 13.42 12.06 14.12
CA ALA A 166 13.26 12.80 12.90
C ALA A 166 11.79 13.25 12.77
N LEU A 167 11.56 14.56 12.57
CA LEU A 167 10.22 15.15 12.44
C LEU A 167 9.74 15.22 11.00
N GLY A 168 10.66 15.55 10.09
CA GLY A 168 10.37 15.79 8.69
C GLY A 168 11.64 16.08 7.89
N ARG A 169 11.61 15.83 6.61
CA ARG A 169 12.67 16.17 5.66
C ARG A 169 12.26 17.42 4.87
N ILE A 170 13.14 18.38 4.75
CA ILE A 170 12.91 19.58 3.96
C ILE A 170 13.10 19.23 2.48
N LEU A 171 12.08 19.45 1.67
CA LEU A 171 12.15 19.32 0.23
C LEU A 171 12.83 20.55 -0.37
N GLU A 172 12.31 21.73 -0.08
CA GLU A 172 12.84 23.02 -0.52
C GLU A 172 12.35 24.15 0.38
N VAL A 173 13.04 25.28 0.33
CA VAL A 173 12.56 26.56 0.90
C VAL A 173 12.29 27.50 -0.26
N ARG A 174 11.04 27.96 -0.41
CA ARG A 174 10.62 28.80 -1.52
C ARG A 174 9.75 29.95 -1.02
N ASP A 175 10.10 31.18 -1.40
CA ASP A 175 9.37 32.38 -1.01
C ASP A 175 9.14 32.49 0.51
N ARG A 176 10.14 32.15 1.30
CA ARG A 176 10.11 32.01 2.77
C ARG A 176 9.21 30.89 3.30
N ALA A 177 8.58 30.08 2.45
CA ALA A 177 7.83 28.93 2.86
C ALA A 177 8.70 27.67 2.84
N ILE A 178 8.64 26.89 3.90
CA ILE A 178 9.30 25.60 4.00
C ILE A 178 8.33 24.54 3.46
N LEU A 179 8.76 23.82 2.41
CA LEU A 179 8.06 22.66 1.88
C LEU A 179 8.70 21.41 2.43
N PHE A 180 7.92 20.61 3.15
CA PHE A 180 8.35 19.30 3.62
C PHE A 180 8.15 18.25 2.54
N ASP A 181 9.02 17.25 2.53
CA ASP A 181 8.88 16.09 1.67
C ASP A 181 7.67 15.25 2.11
N GLU A 182 6.65 15.20 1.28
CA GLU A 182 5.40 14.46 1.54
C GLU A 182 5.58 12.93 1.60
N LYS A 183 6.74 12.41 1.16
CA LYS A 183 7.04 10.97 1.24
C LYS A 183 7.67 10.59 2.56
N PHE A 184 8.28 11.55 3.25
CA PHE A 184 8.95 11.30 4.52
C PHE A 184 7.95 10.88 5.58
N ALA A 185 8.26 9.79 6.27
CA ALA A 185 7.49 9.30 7.41
C ALA A 185 8.38 9.23 8.64
N PRO A 186 8.09 10.01 9.70
CA PRO A 186 8.84 9.98 10.96
C PRO A 186 8.58 8.66 11.69
N PRO A 187 9.48 8.25 12.64
CA PRO A 187 9.20 7.15 13.55
C PRO A 187 7.99 7.48 14.42
N VAL A 188 7.00 6.61 14.43
CA VAL A 188 5.75 6.80 15.19
C VAL A 188 5.37 5.54 15.95
N LEU A 189 4.80 5.72 17.14
CA LEU A 189 4.25 4.63 17.95
C LEU A 189 2.91 4.13 17.41
N VAL A 190 2.17 5.00 16.72
CA VAL A 190 0.85 4.69 16.15
C VAL A 190 0.72 5.27 14.75
N CYS A 191 0.16 4.50 13.83
CA CYS A 191 0.00 4.91 12.44
C CYS A 191 -0.79 6.22 12.26
N SER A 192 -1.73 6.50 13.17
CA SER A 192 -2.56 7.71 13.15
C SER A 192 -1.81 8.99 13.57
N ALA A 193 -0.58 8.88 14.07
CA ALA A 193 0.22 10.04 14.44
C ALA A 193 0.72 10.85 13.25
N TYR A 194 0.76 10.28 12.06
CA TYR A 194 1.28 10.97 10.88
C TYR A 194 0.52 10.64 9.58
N PRO A 195 0.07 11.65 8.81
CA PRO A 195 -0.83 11.48 7.67
C PRO A 195 -0.30 10.58 6.55
N VAL A 196 1.02 10.54 6.32
CA VAL A 196 1.64 9.72 5.27
C VAL A 196 1.37 8.24 5.51
N ILE A 197 1.49 7.79 6.76
CA ILE A 197 1.32 6.39 7.13
C ILE A 197 -0.16 5.99 7.04
N GLU A 198 -1.07 6.85 7.52
CA GLU A 198 -2.51 6.65 7.32
C GLU A 198 -2.87 6.61 5.83
N GLY A 199 -2.26 7.48 5.02
CA GLY A 199 -2.45 7.53 3.58
C GLY A 199 -2.02 6.25 2.86
N TRP A 200 -1.00 5.53 3.32
CA TRP A 200 -0.67 4.21 2.77
C TRP A 200 -1.79 3.21 3.03
N LEU A 201 -2.31 3.17 4.25
CA LEU A 201 -3.40 2.27 4.63
C LEU A 201 -4.69 2.59 3.86
N ASP A 202 -5.06 3.86 3.76
CA ASP A 202 -6.26 4.30 3.05
C ASP A 202 -6.20 3.96 1.56
N ARG A 203 -5.04 4.16 0.91
CA ARG A 203 -4.85 3.76 -0.50
C ARG A 203 -4.99 2.26 -0.71
N VAL A 204 -4.34 1.44 0.13
CA VAL A 204 -4.42 -0.02 0.02
C VAL A 204 -5.86 -0.49 0.21
N ILE A 205 -6.59 0.04 1.19
CA ILE A 205 -8.02 -0.24 1.39
C ILE A 205 -8.83 0.11 0.13
N GLY A 206 -8.61 1.31 -0.43
CA GLY A 206 -9.32 1.76 -1.64
C GLY A 206 -9.04 0.88 -2.85
N TRP A 207 -7.80 0.46 -3.08
CA TRP A 207 -7.46 -0.45 -4.17
C TRP A 207 -8.10 -1.83 -4.00
N ILE A 208 -8.14 -2.36 -2.77
CA ILE A 208 -8.80 -3.63 -2.47
C ILE A 208 -10.31 -3.53 -2.69
N ASP A 209 -10.97 -2.48 -2.18
CA ASP A 209 -12.41 -2.28 -2.35
C ASP A 209 -12.77 -2.19 -3.86
N ASN A 210 -12.01 -1.43 -4.65
CA ASN A 210 -12.20 -1.35 -6.10
C ASN A 210 -12.06 -2.73 -6.79
N LYS A 211 -11.05 -3.52 -6.40
CA LYS A 211 -10.84 -4.85 -6.97
C LYS A 211 -11.92 -5.84 -6.56
N LEU A 212 -12.40 -5.75 -5.32
CA LEU A 212 -13.53 -6.56 -4.85
C LEU A 212 -14.81 -6.26 -5.63
N GLU A 213 -15.12 -4.98 -5.88
CA GLU A 213 -16.27 -4.58 -6.69
C GLU A 213 -16.15 -5.07 -8.15
N GLU A 214 -14.95 -4.99 -8.71
CA GLU A 214 -14.66 -5.53 -10.04
C GLU A 214 -14.96 -7.03 -10.09
N LEU A 215 -14.36 -7.82 -9.19
CA LEU A 215 -14.52 -9.28 -9.15
C LEU A 215 -15.96 -9.70 -8.81
N ALA A 216 -16.64 -9.00 -7.90
CA ALA A 216 -18.01 -9.31 -7.51
C ALA A 216 -19.00 -9.14 -8.68
N ARG A 217 -18.83 -8.10 -9.53
CA ARG A 217 -19.67 -7.91 -10.73
C ARG A 217 -19.59 -9.09 -11.68
N TYR A 218 -18.42 -9.69 -11.82
CA TYR A 218 -18.23 -10.86 -12.70
C TYR A 218 -18.72 -12.17 -12.06
N ALA A 219 -18.72 -12.27 -10.74
CA ALA A 219 -19.33 -13.40 -10.04
C ALA A 219 -20.86 -13.40 -10.16
N ALA A 220 -21.47 -12.21 -10.22
CA ALA A 220 -22.93 -12.06 -10.27
C ALA A 220 -23.52 -12.30 -11.67
N ASP A 221 -22.73 -12.09 -12.73
CA ASP A 221 -23.17 -12.30 -14.12
C ASP A 221 -22.22 -13.28 -14.85
N PRO A 222 -22.47 -14.58 -14.77
CA PRO A 222 -21.67 -15.59 -15.47
C PRO A 222 -21.71 -15.45 -17.00
N THR A 223 -22.71 -14.73 -17.54
CA THR A 223 -22.90 -14.54 -19.01
C THR A 223 -22.15 -13.32 -19.53
N ALA A 224 -21.84 -12.36 -18.70
CA ALA A 224 -21.11 -11.15 -19.07
C ALA A 224 -19.60 -11.39 -19.15
N GLY A 225 -19.15 -12.27 -20.05
CA GLY A 225 -17.73 -12.42 -20.41
C GLY A 225 -16.96 -13.56 -19.77
N GLY A 226 -17.58 -14.75 -19.61
CA GLY A 226 -16.88 -15.99 -19.28
C GLY A 226 -16.78 -16.34 -17.80
N GLY A 227 -17.43 -15.62 -16.90
CA GLY A 227 -17.43 -15.91 -15.47
C GLY A 227 -16.09 -15.71 -14.77
N LEU A 228 -16.03 -15.96 -13.47
CA LEU A 228 -14.78 -15.97 -12.71
C LEU A 228 -13.98 -17.26 -12.99
N GLN A 229 -12.69 -17.12 -13.27
CA GLN A 229 -11.77 -18.25 -13.29
C GLN A 229 -11.43 -18.68 -11.86
N SER A 230 -10.91 -19.92 -11.70
CA SER A 230 -10.51 -20.42 -10.37
C SER A 230 -9.53 -19.48 -9.65
N ALA A 231 -8.61 -18.84 -10.38
CA ALA A 231 -7.69 -17.87 -9.83
C ALA A 231 -8.38 -16.62 -9.26
N ASP A 232 -9.45 -16.15 -9.91
CA ASP A 232 -10.22 -14.98 -9.45
C ASP A 232 -10.92 -15.26 -8.12
N TYR A 233 -11.42 -16.49 -7.91
CA TYR A 233 -12.03 -16.89 -6.64
C TYR A 233 -10.99 -16.91 -5.51
N PHE A 234 -9.77 -17.37 -5.75
CA PHE A 234 -8.69 -17.32 -4.75
C PHE A 234 -8.32 -15.88 -4.40
N VAL A 235 -8.23 -15.00 -5.39
CA VAL A 235 -7.98 -13.58 -5.14
C VAL A 235 -9.14 -12.94 -4.40
N LEU A 236 -10.38 -13.23 -4.78
CA LEU A 236 -11.57 -12.76 -4.07
C LEU A 236 -11.55 -13.21 -2.60
N GLN A 237 -11.20 -14.47 -2.34
CA GLN A 237 -11.04 -15.00 -0.98
C GLN A 237 -9.95 -14.27 -0.20
N LEU A 238 -8.78 -14.05 -0.81
CA LEU A 238 -7.67 -13.31 -0.21
C LEU A 238 -8.08 -11.90 0.17
N LEU A 239 -8.73 -11.17 -0.74
CA LEU A 239 -9.14 -9.80 -0.51
C LEU A 239 -10.24 -9.70 0.55
N ASN A 240 -11.23 -10.61 0.53
CA ASN A 240 -12.28 -10.69 1.56
C ASN A 240 -11.72 -11.02 2.96
N ARG A 241 -10.62 -11.76 3.06
CA ARG A 241 -9.90 -12.00 4.31
C ARG A 241 -9.16 -10.76 4.78
N SER A 242 -8.54 -10.02 3.85
CA SER A 242 -7.63 -8.92 4.17
C SER A 242 -8.35 -7.62 4.51
N ILE A 243 -9.43 -7.28 3.78
CA ILE A 243 -10.12 -6.00 3.91
C ILE A 243 -10.68 -5.71 5.31
N PRO A 244 -11.34 -6.64 6.03
CA PRO A 244 -11.84 -6.35 7.36
C PRO A 244 -10.73 -6.13 8.38
N VAL A 245 -9.57 -6.78 8.22
CA VAL A 245 -8.40 -6.57 9.07
C VAL A 245 -7.84 -5.16 8.88
N LEU A 246 -7.65 -4.71 7.63
CA LEU A 246 -7.16 -3.38 7.31
C LEU A 246 -8.15 -2.28 7.75
N LYS A 247 -9.45 -2.48 7.53
CA LYS A 247 -10.50 -1.56 8.01
C LYS A 247 -10.56 -1.51 9.55
N HIS A 248 -10.29 -2.63 10.23
CA HIS A 248 -10.14 -2.63 11.69
C HIS A 248 -8.90 -1.84 12.13
N MET A 249 -7.75 -2.05 11.48
CA MET A 249 -6.54 -1.27 11.74
C MET A 249 -6.76 0.23 11.54
N ARG A 250 -7.47 0.62 10.48
CA ARG A 250 -7.81 2.03 10.21
C ARG A 250 -8.66 2.69 11.31
N ARG A 251 -9.53 1.92 11.94
CA ARG A 251 -10.37 2.39 13.06
C ARG A 251 -9.65 2.35 14.42
N SER A 252 -8.63 1.53 14.54
CA SER A 252 -7.86 1.39 15.77
C SER A 252 -6.86 2.53 15.91
N ARG A 253 -6.85 3.19 17.08
CA ARG A 253 -5.91 4.29 17.39
C ARG A 253 -4.52 3.82 17.83
N PHE A 254 -4.33 2.51 18.00
CA PHE A 254 -3.11 1.94 18.59
C PHE A 254 -2.40 0.93 17.67
N VAL A 255 -2.45 1.16 16.35
CA VAL A 255 -1.73 0.30 15.40
C VAL A 255 -0.32 0.81 15.22
N HIS A 256 0.65 0.01 15.64
CA HIS A 256 2.06 0.28 15.42
C HIS A 256 2.43 0.05 13.94
N PRO A 257 3.33 0.87 13.33
CA PRO A 257 3.72 0.72 11.92
C PRO A 257 4.29 -0.66 11.56
N GLU A 258 5.03 -1.31 12.46
CA GLU A 258 5.57 -2.64 12.22
C GLU A 258 4.45 -3.68 11.95
N ARG A 259 3.37 -3.62 12.72
CA ARG A 259 2.21 -4.51 12.52
C ARG A 259 1.54 -4.25 11.17
N LEU A 260 1.43 -2.98 10.75
CA LEU A 260 0.90 -2.61 9.44
C LEU A 260 1.82 -3.13 8.33
N PHE A 261 3.13 -2.96 8.48
CA PHE A 261 4.14 -3.44 7.55
C PHE A 261 4.08 -4.95 7.35
N SER A 262 4.06 -5.72 8.44
CA SER A 262 3.90 -7.18 8.40
C SER A 262 2.62 -7.61 7.70
N THR A 263 1.52 -6.87 7.89
CA THR A 263 0.24 -7.15 7.22
C THR A 263 0.34 -6.87 5.71
N PHE A 264 1.02 -5.80 5.31
CA PHE A 264 1.25 -5.47 3.91
C PHE A 264 2.18 -6.50 3.22
N LEU A 265 3.21 -6.96 3.92
CA LEU A 265 4.09 -8.04 3.41
C LEU A 265 3.30 -9.31 3.14
N ALA A 266 2.43 -9.73 4.06
CA ALA A 266 1.59 -10.90 3.87
C ALA A 266 0.66 -10.74 2.66
N LEU A 267 0.01 -9.58 2.51
CA LEU A 267 -0.86 -9.28 1.38
C LEU A 267 -0.09 -9.29 0.05
N ALA A 268 1.06 -8.63 -0.02
CA ALA A 268 1.91 -8.58 -1.21
C ALA A 268 2.42 -9.98 -1.60
N GLY A 269 2.84 -10.78 -0.62
CA GLY A 269 3.31 -12.14 -0.83
C GLY A 269 2.24 -13.06 -1.42
N GLU A 270 1.01 -12.97 -0.92
CA GLU A 270 -0.10 -13.77 -1.45
C GLU A 270 -0.55 -13.29 -2.85
N LEU A 271 -0.62 -11.97 -3.09
CA LEU A 271 -0.94 -11.42 -4.40
C LEU A 271 0.09 -11.79 -5.47
N ALA A 272 1.38 -11.82 -5.13
CA ALA A 272 2.46 -12.20 -6.03
C ALA A 272 2.27 -13.60 -6.63
N THR A 273 1.63 -14.53 -5.91
CA THR A 273 1.30 -15.88 -6.41
C THR A 273 0.48 -15.83 -7.69
N PHE A 274 -0.36 -14.83 -7.86
CA PHE A 274 -1.28 -14.73 -9.00
C PHE A 274 -0.81 -13.76 -10.08
N THR A 275 0.07 -12.82 -9.75
CA THR A 275 0.39 -11.66 -10.58
C THR A 275 1.81 -11.64 -11.15
N THR A 276 2.77 -12.29 -10.49
CA THR A 276 4.16 -12.35 -10.98
C THR A 276 4.38 -13.58 -11.87
N ALA A 277 5.35 -13.49 -12.77
CA ALA A 277 5.73 -14.61 -13.64
C ALA A 277 6.30 -15.78 -12.84
N GLU A 278 7.11 -15.49 -11.84
CA GLU A 278 7.76 -16.44 -10.93
C GLU A 278 6.80 -16.99 -9.87
N ARG A 279 5.59 -16.39 -9.75
CA ARG A 279 4.60 -16.70 -8.71
C ARG A 279 5.16 -16.63 -7.29
N ARG A 280 6.06 -15.70 -7.08
CA ARG A 280 6.75 -15.45 -5.81
C ARG A 280 6.84 -13.95 -5.55
N ALA A 281 6.77 -13.59 -4.27
CA ALA A 281 7.16 -12.25 -3.84
C ALA A 281 8.67 -12.07 -4.01
N ARG A 282 9.10 -10.85 -4.31
CA ARG A 282 10.51 -10.48 -4.21
C ARG A 282 10.93 -10.34 -2.75
N ASP A 283 12.21 -10.24 -2.50
CA ASP A 283 12.72 -9.87 -1.19
C ASP A 283 12.44 -8.37 -0.95
N TYR A 284 11.79 -8.08 0.18
CA TYR A 284 11.51 -6.72 0.63
C TYR A 284 12.57 -6.28 1.65
N PRO A 285 12.82 -4.97 1.79
CA PRO A 285 13.67 -4.45 2.85
C PRO A 285 13.19 -4.92 4.23
N ALA A 286 14.13 -5.14 5.14
CA ALA A 286 13.79 -5.36 6.54
C ALA A 286 13.12 -4.10 7.10
N TYR A 287 12.26 -4.29 8.12
CA TYR A 287 11.64 -3.16 8.79
C TYR A 287 12.70 -2.34 9.53
N ASP A 288 12.72 -1.05 9.24
CA ASP A 288 13.53 -0.04 9.93
C ASP A 288 12.59 1.04 10.45
N HIS A 289 12.53 1.19 11.78
CA HIS A 289 11.61 2.13 12.41
C HIS A 289 11.99 3.59 12.20
N ASP A 290 13.26 3.86 11.93
CA ASP A 290 13.77 5.19 11.65
C ASP A 290 13.73 5.54 10.15
N ASP A 291 13.38 4.57 9.27
CA ASP A 291 13.26 4.75 7.82
C ASP A 291 12.01 4.06 7.24
N LEU A 292 10.85 4.49 7.69
CA LEU A 292 9.56 3.92 7.28
C LEU A 292 9.28 4.11 5.78
N GLU A 293 9.74 5.20 5.17
CA GLU A 293 9.56 5.45 3.73
C GLU A 293 10.17 4.33 2.89
N ASN A 294 11.43 4.00 3.12
CA ASN A 294 12.13 2.97 2.34
C ASN A 294 11.61 1.56 2.62
N CYS A 295 11.04 1.31 3.80
CA CYS A 295 10.38 0.06 4.11
C CYS A 295 9.06 -0.10 3.36
N PHE A 296 8.17 0.88 3.48
CA PHE A 296 6.80 0.78 2.99
C PHE A 296 6.67 1.02 1.48
N ALA A 297 7.45 1.93 0.89
CA ALA A 297 7.29 2.33 -0.50
C ALA A 297 7.35 1.16 -1.50
N PRO A 298 8.29 0.20 -1.41
CA PRO A 298 8.32 -0.94 -2.33
C PRO A 298 7.11 -1.86 -2.17
N VAL A 299 6.69 -2.12 -0.94
CA VAL A 299 5.56 -3.02 -0.65
C VAL A 299 4.24 -2.43 -1.11
N VAL A 300 4.01 -1.15 -0.82
CA VAL A 300 2.80 -0.42 -1.24
C VAL A 300 2.70 -0.33 -2.77
N ARG A 301 3.83 -0.10 -3.45
CA ARG A 301 3.89 -0.10 -4.92
C ARG A 301 3.52 -1.46 -5.49
N ASP A 302 4.13 -2.54 -4.99
CA ASP A 302 3.82 -3.88 -5.48
C ASP A 302 2.35 -4.26 -5.24
N ILE A 303 1.78 -3.92 -4.08
CA ILE A 303 0.35 -4.12 -3.82
C ILE A 303 -0.50 -3.38 -4.85
N GLN A 304 -0.16 -2.14 -5.17
CA GLN A 304 -0.85 -1.36 -6.21
C GLN A 304 -0.77 -2.03 -7.57
N ASP A 305 0.45 -2.41 -7.99
CA ASP A 305 0.70 -3.05 -9.27
C ASP A 305 -0.03 -4.40 -9.37
N PHE A 306 0.00 -5.20 -8.30
CA PHE A 306 -0.67 -6.49 -8.25
C PHE A 306 -2.19 -6.38 -8.28
N LEU A 307 -2.77 -5.41 -7.59
CA LEU A 307 -4.22 -5.18 -7.62
C LEU A 307 -4.69 -4.56 -8.94
N SER A 308 -3.84 -3.79 -9.59
CA SER A 308 -4.10 -3.21 -10.91
C SER A 308 -3.92 -4.21 -12.05
N ALA A 309 -3.19 -5.30 -11.80
CA ALA A 309 -2.97 -6.33 -12.81
C ALA A 309 -4.30 -7.01 -13.17
N ASN A 310 -4.54 -7.15 -14.46
CA ASN A 310 -5.64 -7.95 -14.97
C ASN A 310 -5.32 -9.43 -14.76
N LEU A 311 -5.85 -10.00 -13.69
CA LEU A 311 -5.72 -11.41 -13.36
C LEU A 311 -6.44 -12.25 -14.41
N GLY A 312 -5.71 -12.60 -15.47
CA GLY A 312 -6.12 -13.70 -16.32
C GLY A 312 -7.23 -13.46 -17.34
N ARG A 313 -7.75 -12.25 -17.55
CA ARG A 313 -8.63 -12.01 -18.70
C ARG A 313 -7.82 -11.87 -19.98
N ARG A 314 -7.26 -12.97 -20.37
CA ARG A 314 -6.64 -13.12 -21.69
C ARG A 314 -7.63 -13.55 -22.75
N ALA A 315 -8.91 -13.76 -22.40
CA ALA A 315 -10.00 -14.01 -23.34
C ALA A 315 -11.17 -13.04 -23.08
N ILE A 316 -11.55 -12.29 -24.09
CA ILE A 316 -12.67 -11.34 -24.07
C ILE A 316 -13.73 -11.90 -25.02
N ARG A 317 -14.93 -12.15 -24.52
CA ARG A 317 -16.06 -12.54 -25.35
C ARG A 317 -16.50 -11.33 -26.19
N LEU A 318 -16.57 -11.52 -27.49
CA LEU A 318 -17.11 -10.56 -28.43
C LEU A 318 -18.57 -10.92 -28.69
N GLU A 319 -19.48 -10.03 -28.36
CA GLU A 319 -20.92 -10.24 -28.52
C GLU A 319 -21.26 -10.50 -29.99
N ILE A 320 -21.94 -11.63 -30.24
CA ILE A 320 -22.48 -11.99 -31.57
C ILE A 320 -23.98 -11.70 -31.55
N VAL A 321 -24.44 -10.92 -32.52
CA VAL A 321 -25.87 -10.60 -32.72
C VAL A 321 -26.31 -11.13 -34.05
N GLU A 322 -27.36 -11.94 -34.09
CA GLU A 322 -28.01 -12.36 -35.32
C GLU A 322 -28.82 -11.20 -35.94
N ARG A 323 -28.53 -10.80 -37.16
CA ARG A 323 -29.15 -9.68 -37.86
C ARG A 323 -30.21 -10.14 -38.87
N ALA A 324 -30.03 -11.29 -39.46
CA ALA A 324 -30.95 -11.97 -40.35
C ALA A 324 -30.72 -13.48 -40.22
N GLN A 325 -31.59 -14.29 -40.79
CA GLN A 325 -31.46 -15.73 -40.74
C GLN A 325 -30.04 -16.16 -41.21
N ASN A 326 -29.32 -16.83 -40.29
CA ASN A 326 -27.96 -17.32 -40.50
C ASN A 326 -26.90 -16.22 -40.77
N ALA A 327 -27.22 -14.96 -40.55
CA ALA A 327 -26.28 -13.83 -40.71
C ALA A 327 -26.03 -13.17 -39.34
N PHE A 328 -24.79 -13.23 -38.89
CA PHE A 328 -24.39 -12.78 -37.56
C PHE A 328 -23.39 -11.63 -37.70
N MET A 329 -23.35 -10.78 -36.68
CA MET A 329 -22.43 -9.65 -36.61
C MET A 329 -21.88 -9.48 -35.19
N SER A 330 -20.59 -9.19 -35.09
CA SER A 330 -19.96 -8.76 -33.86
C SER A 330 -19.36 -7.36 -34.02
N THR A 331 -19.69 -6.45 -33.11
CA THR A 331 -19.16 -5.07 -33.15
C THR A 331 -17.88 -4.99 -32.34
N ILE A 332 -16.82 -4.49 -32.95
CA ILE A 332 -15.51 -4.34 -32.31
C ILE A 332 -15.43 -2.95 -31.69
N ARG A 333 -15.56 -2.86 -30.38
CA ARG A 333 -15.38 -1.60 -29.62
C ARG A 333 -13.91 -1.20 -29.51
N ASP A 334 -13.02 -2.18 -29.30
CA ASP A 334 -11.58 -1.99 -29.21
C ASP A 334 -10.85 -2.71 -30.36
N ARG A 335 -10.38 -1.93 -31.32
CA ARG A 335 -9.67 -2.45 -32.51
C ARG A 335 -8.32 -3.07 -32.17
N SER A 336 -7.74 -2.77 -31.00
CA SER A 336 -6.49 -3.38 -30.58
C SER A 336 -6.64 -4.87 -30.34
N LEU A 337 -7.83 -5.34 -29.98
CA LEU A 337 -8.12 -6.76 -29.76
C LEU A 337 -7.92 -7.58 -31.03
N VAL A 338 -8.39 -7.10 -32.17
CA VAL A 338 -8.24 -7.84 -33.44
C VAL A 338 -6.77 -7.92 -33.88
N ARG A 339 -5.97 -6.91 -33.52
CA ARG A 339 -4.54 -6.88 -33.88
C ARG A 339 -3.68 -7.73 -32.97
N ASN A 340 -4.00 -7.74 -31.65
CA ASN A 340 -3.13 -8.27 -30.62
C ASN A 340 -3.64 -9.58 -30.00
N ALA A 341 -4.90 -9.97 -30.25
CA ALA A 341 -5.50 -11.18 -29.71
C ALA A 341 -5.69 -12.26 -30.76
N THR A 342 -5.53 -13.52 -30.40
CA THR A 342 -5.98 -14.64 -31.23
C THR A 342 -7.49 -14.75 -31.11
N LEU A 343 -8.20 -14.64 -32.24
CA LEU A 343 -9.65 -14.80 -32.26
C LEU A 343 -10.00 -16.27 -32.33
N VAL A 344 -10.83 -16.75 -31.41
CA VAL A 344 -11.30 -18.12 -31.31
C VAL A 344 -12.81 -18.14 -31.39
N LEU A 345 -13.34 -18.90 -32.34
CA LEU A 345 -14.76 -19.16 -32.48
C LEU A 345 -15.08 -20.51 -31.83
N GLU A 346 -16.01 -20.49 -30.90
CA GLU A 346 -16.58 -21.64 -30.22
C GLU A 346 -17.92 -21.97 -30.88
N VAL A 347 -18.13 -23.24 -31.17
CA VAL A 347 -19.29 -23.71 -31.92
C VAL A 347 -19.92 -24.92 -31.23
N ALA A 348 -21.20 -24.83 -30.97
CA ALA A 348 -22.00 -25.98 -30.52
C ALA A 348 -23.23 -26.12 -31.43
N ALA A 349 -23.65 -27.34 -31.70
CA ALA A 349 -24.87 -27.66 -32.43
C ALA A 349 -25.31 -29.09 -32.11
N ARG A 350 -26.57 -29.41 -32.37
CA ARG A 350 -27.08 -30.76 -32.16
C ARG A 350 -26.63 -31.70 -33.28
N ARG A 351 -25.30 -31.87 -33.37
CA ARG A 351 -24.59 -32.69 -34.38
C ARG A 351 -23.39 -33.39 -33.72
N PRO A 352 -22.93 -34.53 -34.28
CA PRO A 352 -21.68 -35.14 -33.83
C PRO A 352 -20.49 -34.16 -33.95
N LEU A 353 -19.62 -34.12 -32.95
CA LEU A 353 -18.46 -33.19 -32.94
C LEU A 353 -17.53 -33.36 -34.15
N THR A 354 -17.36 -34.59 -34.62
CA THR A 354 -16.58 -34.90 -35.81
C THR A 354 -17.17 -34.29 -37.09
N GLU A 355 -18.49 -34.18 -37.18
CA GLU A 355 -19.20 -33.56 -38.28
C GLU A 355 -19.06 -32.03 -38.22
N ILE A 356 -19.22 -31.43 -37.00
CA ILE A 356 -18.98 -30.00 -36.79
C ILE A 356 -17.54 -29.64 -37.19
N GLN A 357 -16.57 -30.44 -36.75
CA GLN A 357 -15.16 -30.22 -37.04
C GLN A 357 -14.85 -30.23 -38.55
N ALA A 358 -15.47 -31.15 -39.31
CA ALA A 358 -15.17 -31.33 -40.73
C ALA A 358 -15.95 -30.38 -41.63
N GLN A 359 -17.22 -30.13 -41.35
CA GLN A 359 -18.13 -29.40 -42.25
C GLN A 359 -18.30 -27.93 -41.92
N PHE A 360 -18.25 -27.56 -40.62
CA PHE A 360 -18.50 -26.17 -40.20
C PHE A 360 -17.58 -25.15 -40.92
N PRO A 361 -16.26 -25.34 -41.04
CA PRO A 361 -15.39 -24.39 -41.75
C PRO A 361 -15.75 -24.17 -43.20
N GLN A 362 -16.40 -25.14 -43.85
CA GLN A 362 -16.80 -25.04 -45.26
C GLN A 362 -18.11 -24.27 -45.39
N LEU A 363 -19.01 -24.39 -44.43
CA LEU A 363 -20.34 -23.79 -44.45
C LEU A 363 -20.36 -22.39 -43.82
N PHE A 364 -19.34 -22.04 -43.02
CA PHE A 364 -19.27 -20.78 -42.29
C PHE A 364 -18.30 -19.80 -42.95
N LYS A 365 -18.75 -18.58 -43.15
CA LYS A 365 -17.95 -17.49 -43.73
C LYS A 365 -17.78 -16.39 -42.69
N VAL A 366 -16.54 -15.91 -42.54
CA VAL A 366 -16.19 -14.79 -41.66
C VAL A 366 -15.42 -13.76 -42.44
N GLY A 367 -15.70 -12.49 -42.20
CA GLY A 367 -14.98 -11.41 -42.90
C GLY A 367 -15.36 -10.02 -42.37
N PRO A 368 -14.81 -8.93 -42.94
CA PRO A 368 -15.28 -7.59 -42.67
C PRO A 368 -16.78 -7.49 -43.02
N ASN A 369 -17.57 -6.95 -42.08
CA ASN A 369 -19.02 -6.85 -42.31
C ASN A 369 -19.39 -6.10 -43.57
N THR A 370 -18.59 -5.14 -44.01
CA THR A 370 -18.76 -4.37 -45.25
C THR A 370 -18.64 -5.21 -46.53
N LYS A 371 -17.94 -6.35 -46.47
CA LYS A 371 -17.71 -7.24 -47.61
C LYS A 371 -18.50 -8.56 -47.53
N MET A 372 -19.30 -8.75 -46.47
CA MET A 372 -20.01 -10.03 -46.31
C MET A 372 -20.94 -10.37 -47.48
N ASN A 373 -21.63 -9.40 -48.04
CA ASN A 373 -22.48 -9.62 -49.22
C ASN A 373 -21.69 -10.15 -50.42
N GLU A 374 -20.51 -9.57 -50.67
CA GLU A 374 -19.62 -10.02 -51.76
C GLU A 374 -19.07 -11.42 -51.49
N ILE A 375 -18.61 -11.69 -50.28
CA ILE A 375 -18.07 -12.99 -49.86
C ILE A 375 -19.11 -14.09 -50.00
N VAL A 376 -20.38 -13.83 -49.64
CA VAL A 376 -21.46 -14.82 -49.72
C VAL A 376 -21.92 -15.03 -51.15
N HIS A 377 -22.24 -13.96 -51.91
CA HIS A 377 -22.78 -14.06 -53.24
C HIS A 377 -21.78 -14.55 -54.28
N ALA A 378 -20.50 -14.13 -54.19
CA ALA A 378 -19.46 -14.56 -55.11
C ALA A 378 -18.73 -15.85 -54.66
N HIS A 379 -19.20 -16.50 -53.59
CA HIS A 379 -18.58 -17.68 -52.97
C HIS A 379 -17.08 -17.53 -52.68
N LEU A 380 -16.66 -16.30 -52.32
CA LEU A 380 -15.26 -16.02 -52.02
C LEU A 380 -14.83 -16.68 -50.70
N PRO A 381 -13.55 -17.04 -50.55
CA PRO A 381 -13.04 -17.48 -49.27
C PRO A 381 -13.06 -16.31 -48.31
N GLY A 382 -13.64 -16.51 -47.09
CA GLY A 382 -13.53 -15.58 -45.96
C GLY A 382 -12.21 -15.75 -45.24
N ILE A 383 -12.17 -15.34 -43.98
CA ILE A 383 -11.11 -15.69 -43.07
C ILE A 383 -11.18 -17.19 -42.76
N ASN A 384 -10.08 -17.90 -42.95
CA ASN A 384 -10.04 -19.35 -42.73
C ASN A 384 -10.23 -19.68 -41.25
N LEU A 385 -11.04 -20.72 -40.99
CA LEU A 385 -11.22 -21.31 -39.66
C LEU A 385 -10.35 -22.55 -39.54
N VAL A 386 -9.47 -22.57 -38.57
CA VAL A 386 -8.57 -23.71 -38.31
C VAL A 386 -8.96 -24.36 -37.00
N HIS A 387 -9.24 -25.65 -37.02
CA HIS A 387 -9.65 -26.42 -35.86
C HIS A 387 -8.61 -26.42 -34.75
N LEU A 388 -9.05 -26.19 -33.51
CA LEU A 388 -8.28 -26.31 -32.31
C LEU A 388 -8.73 -27.56 -31.53
N PRO A 389 -7.89 -28.60 -31.42
CA PRO A 389 -8.23 -29.82 -30.66
C PRO A 389 -8.49 -29.52 -29.14
N THR A 390 -7.84 -28.49 -28.62
CA THR A 390 -8.02 -28.00 -27.26
C THR A 390 -8.06 -26.49 -27.29
N PRO A 391 -9.08 -25.84 -26.69
CA PRO A 391 -9.12 -24.39 -26.62
C PRO A 391 -7.95 -23.84 -25.82
N PRO A 392 -7.54 -22.57 -26.03
CA PRO A 392 -6.57 -21.91 -25.18
C PRO A 392 -7.02 -21.97 -23.70
N PRO A 393 -6.08 -22.05 -22.74
CA PRO A 393 -6.41 -22.19 -21.30
C PRO A 393 -7.22 -21.02 -20.74
N GLN A 394 -7.34 -19.93 -21.47
CA GLN A 394 -8.14 -18.75 -21.15
C GLN A 394 -9.64 -18.94 -21.44
N ILE A 395 -10.00 -19.96 -22.23
CA ILE A 395 -11.37 -20.33 -22.57
C ILE A 395 -11.68 -21.66 -21.88
N ARG A 396 -12.83 -21.74 -21.21
CA ARG A 396 -13.26 -22.98 -20.58
C ARG A 396 -13.57 -24.03 -21.66
N ALA A 397 -12.88 -25.16 -21.62
CA ALA A 397 -13.22 -26.28 -22.50
C ALA A 397 -14.54 -26.91 -22.11
N LEU A 398 -15.51 -26.94 -23.03
CA LEU A 398 -16.80 -27.60 -22.88
C LEU A 398 -16.80 -28.88 -23.73
N THR A 399 -17.41 -29.96 -23.22
CA THR A 399 -17.36 -31.30 -23.83
C THR A 399 -18.11 -31.40 -25.15
N ASP A 400 -19.14 -30.57 -25.33
CA ASP A 400 -20.03 -30.59 -26.49
C ASP A 400 -19.75 -29.46 -27.50
N HIS A 401 -18.56 -28.79 -27.40
CA HIS A 401 -18.18 -27.67 -28.23
C HIS A 401 -16.93 -27.97 -29.03
N VAL A 402 -16.86 -27.36 -30.23
CA VAL A 402 -15.70 -27.40 -31.13
C VAL A 402 -15.13 -25.99 -31.25
N TYR A 403 -13.82 -25.88 -31.24
CA TYR A 403 -13.12 -24.60 -31.25
C TYR A 403 -12.33 -24.40 -32.55
N PHE A 404 -12.40 -23.19 -33.10
CA PHE A 404 -11.65 -22.80 -34.29
C PHE A 404 -10.95 -21.46 -34.05
N TYR A 405 -9.69 -21.31 -34.43
CA TYR A 405 -9.09 -19.98 -34.50
C TYR A 405 -9.24 -19.39 -35.90
N LEU A 406 -9.32 -18.05 -35.95
CA LEU A 406 -9.36 -17.29 -37.21
C LEU A 406 -7.93 -17.11 -37.69
N ASP A 407 -7.64 -17.64 -38.91
CA ASP A 407 -6.29 -17.64 -39.49
C ASP A 407 -5.86 -16.24 -39.93
N ARG A 408 -4.84 -15.70 -39.28
CA ARG A 408 -4.26 -14.39 -39.55
C ARG A 408 -3.52 -14.33 -40.90
N THR A 409 -3.18 -15.46 -41.47
CA THR A 409 -2.53 -15.54 -42.80
C THR A 409 -3.52 -15.42 -43.96
N SER A 410 -4.82 -15.40 -43.67
CA SER A 410 -5.87 -15.23 -44.70
C SER A 410 -5.70 -13.93 -45.47
N PRO A 411 -5.89 -13.91 -46.81
CA PRO A 411 -5.70 -12.71 -47.63
C PRO A 411 -6.55 -11.50 -47.22
N LEU A 412 -7.71 -11.75 -46.61
CA LEU A 412 -8.61 -10.71 -46.11
C LEU A 412 -8.22 -10.17 -44.72
N TRP A 413 -7.22 -10.73 -44.07
CA TRP A 413 -6.85 -10.31 -42.70
C TRP A 413 -6.47 -8.84 -42.57
N PRO A 414 -5.74 -8.19 -43.49
CA PRO A 414 -5.42 -6.77 -43.38
C PRO A 414 -6.66 -5.88 -43.31
N GLU A 415 -7.67 -6.16 -44.12
CA GLU A 415 -8.94 -5.41 -44.11
C GLU A 415 -9.78 -5.76 -42.87
N PHE A 416 -9.85 -7.05 -42.52
CA PHE A 416 -10.53 -7.55 -41.34
C PHE A 416 -9.98 -6.89 -40.05
N SER A 417 -8.67 -6.75 -39.93
CA SER A 417 -8.03 -6.15 -38.78
C SER A 417 -8.32 -4.65 -38.55
N THR A 418 -8.82 -3.98 -39.60
CA THR A 418 -9.18 -2.56 -39.58
C THR A 418 -10.68 -2.31 -39.53
N ALA A 419 -11.49 -3.36 -39.74
CA ALA A 419 -12.95 -3.27 -39.74
C ALA A 419 -13.52 -2.86 -38.39
N SER A 420 -14.65 -2.16 -38.39
CA SER A 420 -15.39 -1.78 -37.19
C SER A 420 -16.32 -2.88 -36.66
N SER A 421 -16.60 -3.87 -37.53
CA SER A 421 -17.47 -5.01 -37.19
C SER A 421 -17.08 -6.24 -38.02
N ILE A 422 -17.23 -7.40 -37.41
CA ILE A 422 -17.04 -8.72 -38.01
C ILE A 422 -18.39 -9.20 -38.50
N GLY A 423 -18.47 -9.53 -39.76
CA GLY A 423 -19.61 -10.22 -40.33
C GLY A 423 -19.36 -11.72 -40.37
N MET A 424 -20.43 -12.49 -40.18
CA MET A 424 -20.41 -13.95 -40.22
C MET A 424 -21.66 -14.46 -40.90
N HIS A 425 -21.54 -15.52 -41.67
CA HIS A 425 -22.68 -16.15 -42.37
C HIS A 425 -22.54 -17.65 -42.35
N PHE A 426 -23.62 -18.33 -41.99
CA PHE A 426 -23.70 -19.79 -42.00
C PHE A 426 -24.60 -20.28 -43.15
N SER A 427 -24.05 -21.05 -44.05
CA SER A 427 -24.78 -21.57 -45.23
C SER A 427 -25.43 -22.94 -44.97
N GLY A 428 -25.58 -23.33 -43.71
CA GLY A 428 -26.23 -24.60 -43.30
C GLY A 428 -27.52 -24.37 -42.55
N ASP A 429 -28.18 -25.47 -42.21
CA ASP A 429 -29.32 -25.50 -41.31
C ASP A 429 -29.04 -26.56 -40.23
N TRP A 430 -28.46 -26.12 -39.12
CA TRP A 430 -28.14 -27.01 -38.00
C TRP A 430 -28.99 -26.66 -36.79
N PRO A 431 -29.69 -27.65 -36.20
CA PRO A 431 -30.50 -27.41 -35.04
C PRO A 431 -29.63 -27.01 -33.85
N ASP A 432 -30.10 -26.07 -33.04
CA ASP A 432 -29.48 -25.58 -31.84
C ASP A 432 -28.02 -25.09 -32.06
N LEU A 433 -27.81 -24.35 -33.16
CA LEU A 433 -26.50 -23.74 -33.44
C LEU A 433 -26.22 -22.58 -32.45
N GLU A 434 -25.19 -22.73 -31.65
CA GLU A 434 -24.68 -21.71 -30.75
C GLU A 434 -23.28 -21.30 -31.19
N LEU A 435 -23.04 -19.99 -31.18
CA LEU A 435 -21.76 -19.39 -31.61
C LEU A 435 -21.27 -18.42 -30.55
N GLU A 436 -20.02 -18.58 -30.13
CA GLU A 436 -19.33 -17.62 -29.29
C GLU A 436 -17.97 -17.22 -29.90
N LEU A 437 -17.67 -15.91 -29.88
CA LEU A 437 -16.42 -15.40 -30.42
C LEU A 437 -15.59 -14.83 -29.27
N TRP A 438 -14.36 -15.31 -29.16
CA TRP A 438 -13.42 -14.95 -28.13
C TRP A 438 -12.19 -14.26 -28.70
N ALA A 439 -11.76 -13.16 -28.09
CA ALA A 439 -10.46 -12.54 -28.33
C ALA A 439 -9.50 -12.95 -27.23
N VAL A 440 -8.56 -13.85 -27.52
CA VAL A 440 -7.56 -14.36 -26.58
C VAL A 440 -6.29 -13.54 -26.69
N LEU A 441 -5.97 -12.79 -25.64
CA LEU A 441 -4.74 -12.00 -25.58
C LEU A 441 -3.55 -12.91 -25.23
N GLU A 442 -2.54 -12.93 -26.08
CA GLU A 442 -1.28 -13.58 -25.77
C GLU A 442 -0.51 -12.73 -24.74
N GLY A 443 -0.12 -13.35 -23.62
CA GLY A 443 0.77 -12.67 -22.68
C GLY A 443 2.10 -12.36 -23.36
N ARG A 444 2.56 -11.13 -23.28
CA ARG A 444 3.96 -10.82 -23.61
C ARG A 444 4.85 -11.77 -22.81
N ARG A 445 5.60 -12.60 -23.55
CA ARG A 445 6.70 -13.42 -23.00
C ARG A 445 7.78 -12.52 -22.43
#